data_a6311177e6985659c69d1811bfdbfc93
#
_entry.id   a6311177e6985659c69d1811bfdbfc93
#
_cell.length_a   1.000
_cell.length_b   1.000
_cell.length_c   1.000
_cell.angle_alpha   90.00
_cell.angle_beta   90.00
_cell.angle_gamma   90.00
#
_symmetry.space_group_name_H-M   'P 1'
#
loop_
_entity.id
_entity.type
_entity.pdbx_description
1 polymer ?
#
loop_
_entity_poly.entity_id
_entity_poly.type
_entity_poly.pdbx_seq_one_letter_code
_entity_poly.pdbx_strand_id
1 'polypeptide(L)'
;MDGRDLVRSVKVVGSTGAAQGLRTVRAAWRRRRADATGLPTRGAERARVPGPVQEAEPGPGGGVIRFSRSELRITVAVNGAVFWGWDGAGPEPSYALGGRCPEPDPRALLEPDKDGGWRVVAERVTVAVSRHGAVEVRTPGGVTLRRDLPPRWWEPVG
;
A
#
# COMPACT_ATOMS: atom_id res chain seq x y z
N MET A 1 -19.27 -48.82 14.89
CA MET A 1 -17.85 -48.40 14.73
C MET A 1 -17.06 -49.12 15.79
N ASP A 2 -16.22 -50.02 15.35
CA ASP A 2 -15.55 -50.98 16.23
C ASP A 2 -14.33 -50.33 16.89
N GLY A 3 -14.21 -50.43 18.21
CA GLY A 3 -13.12 -49.85 19.00
C GLY A 3 -11.70 -50.35 18.64
N ARG A 4 -11.61 -51.35 17.74
CA ARG A 4 -10.35 -51.90 17.22
C ARG A 4 -9.70 -50.99 16.17
N ASP A 5 -10.48 -50.16 15.44
CA ASP A 5 -9.95 -49.24 14.41
C ASP A 5 -9.32 -47.99 15.04
N LEU A 6 -9.79 -47.58 16.21
CA LEU A 6 -9.20 -46.44 16.94
C LEU A 6 -7.80 -46.76 17.48
N VAL A 7 -7.58 -48.00 17.94
CA VAL A 7 -6.27 -48.45 18.48
C VAL A 7 -5.23 -48.62 17.35
N ARG A 8 -5.66 -48.96 16.13
CA ARG A 8 -4.78 -49.09 14.97
C ARG A 8 -4.34 -47.74 14.41
N SER A 9 -5.22 -46.72 14.44
CA SER A 9 -4.90 -45.37 14.03
C SER A 9 -3.90 -44.69 14.97
N VAL A 10 -3.90 -45.00 16.25
CA VAL A 10 -2.96 -44.42 17.23
C VAL A 10 -1.55 -45.03 17.13
N LYS A 11 -1.42 -46.27 16.64
CA LYS A 11 -0.11 -46.92 16.47
C LYS A 11 0.66 -46.52 15.22
N VAL A 12 0.05 -45.87 14.25
CA VAL A 12 0.70 -45.41 13.02
C VAL A 12 1.27 -43.96 13.14
N VAL A 13 0.92 -43.24 14.21
CA VAL A 13 1.58 -41.99 14.55
C VAL A 13 2.94 -42.30 15.19
N GLY A 14 3.88 -42.71 14.36
CA GLY A 14 5.26 -42.95 14.78
C GLY A 14 5.86 -41.74 15.51
N SER A 15 6.87 -41.98 16.31
CA SER A 15 7.54 -41.02 17.22
C SER A 15 7.91 -39.66 16.58
N THR A 16 8.07 -39.59 15.25
CA THR A 16 8.24 -38.36 14.48
C THR A 16 7.01 -37.47 14.41
N GLY A 17 5.81 -38.07 14.37
CA GLY A 17 4.53 -37.33 14.38
C GLY A 17 4.22 -36.72 15.75
N ALA A 18 4.58 -37.39 16.84
CA ALA A 18 4.38 -36.88 18.19
C ALA A 18 5.23 -35.65 18.50
N ALA A 19 6.48 -35.62 18.02
CA ALA A 19 7.37 -34.45 18.20
C ALA A 19 6.90 -33.25 17.38
N GLN A 20 6.40 -33.45 16.14
CA GLN A 20 5.79 -32.39 15.34
C GLN A 20 4.47 -31.92 15.95
N GLY A 21 3.62 -32.80 16.42
CA GLY A 21 2.38 -32.48 17.13
C GLY A 21 2.63 -31.63 18.37
N LEU A 22 3.60 -31.98 19.20
CA LEU A 22 4.02 -31.20 20.37
C LEU A 22 4.56 -29.80 19.99
N ARG A 23 5.32 -29.69 18.91
CA ARG A 23 5.80 -28.38 18.41
C ARG A 23 4.65 -27.49 17.95
N THR A 24 3.68 -28.06 17.24
CA THR A 24 2.49 -27.34 16.76
C THR A 24 1.62 -26.87 17.93
N VAL A 25 1.36 -27.73 18.92
CA VAL A 25 0.60 -27.38 20.12
C VAL A 25 1.33 -26.30 20.93
N ARG A 26 2.65 -26.42 21.09
CA ARG A 26 3.45 -25.41 21.80
C ARG A 26 3.50 -24.07 21.06
N ALA A 27 3.55 -24.10 19.74
CA ALA A 27 3.48 -22.89 18.91
C ALA A 27 2.09 -22.23 18.99
N ALA A 28 1.02 -23.02 18.93
CA ALA A 28 -0.35 -22.53 19.07
C ALA A 28 -0.59 -21.94 20.48
N TRP A 29 -0.08 -22.59 21.51
CA TRP A 29 -0.18 -22.10 22.89
C TRP A 29 0.62 -20.81 23.11
N ARG A 30 1.83 -20.69 22.52
CA ARG A 30 2.61 -19.45 22.55
C ARG A 30 1.89 -18.30 21.85
N ARG A 31 1.29 -18.55 20.67
CA ARG A 31 0.48 -17.55 19.97
C ARG A 31 -0.71 -17.12 20.83
N ARG A 32 -1.48 -18.08 21.35
CA ARG A 32 -2.64 -17.79 22.21
C ARG A 32 -2.25 -17.00 23.47
N ARG A 33 -1.07 -17.25 24.02
CA ARG A 33 -0.56 -16.51 25.19
C ARG A 33 -0.09 -15.12 24.79
N ALA A 34 0.55 -14.96 23.63
CA ALA A 34 0.90 -13.64 23.08
C ALA A 34 -0.36 -12.82 22.77
N ASP A 35 -1.40 -13.44 22.19
CA ASP A 35 -2.69 -12.81 21.93
C ASP A 35 -3.43 -12.43 23.22
N ALA A 36 -3.31 -13.25 24.27
CA ALA A 36 -3.94 -13.02 25.58
C ALA A 36 -3.20 -11.96 26.43
N THR A 37 -1.89 -11.77 26.21
CA THR A 37 -1.13 -10.70 26.87
C THR A 37 -1.39 -9.33 26.25
N GLY A 38 -2.18 -9.28 25.17
CA GLY A 38 -2.53 -8.07 24.46
C GLY A 38 -1.34 -7.46 23.70
N LEU A 39 -1.63 -6.87 22.58
CA LEU A 39 -0.70 -5.92 21.98
C LEU A 39 -0.46 -4.81 23.02
N PRO A 40 0.79 -4.32 23.15
CA PRO A 40 1.04 -3.20 24.02
C PRO A 40 0.02 -2.11 23.70
N THR A 41 -0.67 -1.62 24.73
CA THR A 41 -1.66 -0.53 24.60
C THR A 41 -0.96 0.58 23.84
N ARG A 42 -1.34 0.78 22.59
CA ARG A 42 -0.87 1.94 21.83
C ARG A 42 -1.30 3.15 22.63
N GLY A 43 -0.35 4.04 22.89
CA GLY A 43 -0.64 5.35 23.45
C GLY A 43 -1.68 6.08 22.60
N ALA A 44 -2.20 7.20 23.10
CA ALA A 44 -3.11 8.01 22.31
C ALA A 44 -2.46 8.34 20.95
N GLU A 45 -3.17 8.03 19.88
CA GLU A 45 -2.74 8.30 18.50
C GLU A 45 -3.69 9.31 17.86
N ARG A 46 -3.16 10.18 17.04
CA ARG A 46 -3.96 11.08 16.19
C ARG A 46 -3.76 10.76 14.72
N ALA A 47 -4.81 10.93 13.94
CA ALA A 47 -4.70 10.83 12.50
C ALA A 47 -4.08 12.10 11.90
N ARG A 48 -3.00 11.98 11.16
CA ARG A 48 -2.48 13.03 10.30
C ARG A 48 -3.01 12.81 8.88
N VAL A 49 -3.44 13.90 8.23
CA VAL A 49 -3.88 13.95 6.83
C VAL A 49 -3.01 14.95 6.07
N PRO A 50 -2.92 14.87 4.73
CA PRO A 50 -2.07 15.77 3.94
C PRO A 50 -2.43 17.25 4.11
N GLY A 51 -3.69 17.55 4.36
CA GLY A 51 -4.23 18.90 4.32
C GLY A 51 -4.54 19.36 2.89
N PRO A 52 -4.82 20.65 2.67
CA PRO A 52 -5.08 21.19 1.34
C PRO A 52 -3.81 21.32 0.51
N VAL A 53 -3.96 21.23 -0.81
CA VAL A 53 -2.89 21.55 -1.78
C VAL A 53 -2.45 23.00 -1.62
N GLN A 54 -1.15 23.23 -1.68
CA GLN A 54 -0.54 24.56 -1.67
C GLN A 54 0.08 24.92 -3.02
N GLU A 55 0.88 24.03 -3.58
CA GLU A 55 1.58 24.24 -4.84
C GLU A 55 1.84 22.92 -5.56
N ALA A 56 2.20 23.00 -6.84
CA ALA A 56 2.64 21.86 -7.62
C ALA A 56 3.83 22.26 -8.50
N GLU A 57 4.80 21.36 -8.57
CA GLU A 57 6.04 21.54 -9.31
C GLU A 57 6.16 20.45 -10.37
N PRO A 58 6.22 20.79 -11.67
CA PRO A 58 6.44 19.83 -12.73
C PRO A 58 7.78 19.10 -12.59
N GLY A 59 7.79 17.83 -12.98
CA GLY A 59 8.98 17.01 -12.99
C GLY A 59 8.86 15.84 -13.97
N PRO A 60 9.89 15.01 -14.10
CA PRO A 60 9.89 13.89 -15.03
C PRO A 60 8.68 12.96 -14.82
N GLY A 61 7.90 12.76 -15.86
CA GLY A 61 6.70 11.90 -15.84
C GLY A 61 5.50 12.47 -15.09
N GLY A 62 5.56 13.74 -14.62
CA GLY A 62 4.49 14.37 -13.87
C GLY A 62 5.00 15.47 -12.95
N GLY A 63 5.29 15.14 -11.68
CA GLY A 63 5.83 16.14 -10.76
C GLY A 63 5.51 15.86 -9.29
N VAL A 64 5.62 16.93 -8.50
CA VAL A 64 5.38 16.91 -7.06
C VAL A 64 4.25 17.88 -6.72
N ILE A 65 3.29 17.43 -5.95
CA ILE A 65 2.20 18.24 -5.42
C ILE A 65 2.42 18.37 -3.91
N ARG A 66 2.57 19.61 -3.45
CA ARG A 66 2.77 19.92 -2.04
C ARG A 66 1.46 20.28 -1.36
N PHE A 67 1.21 19.61 -0.27
CA PHE A 67 0.11 19.85 0.63
C PHE A 67 0.63 20.56 1.88
N SER A 68 -0.26 21.05 2.71
CA SER A 68 0.14 21.78 3.92
C SER A 68 0.95 20.94 4.92
N ARG A 69 0.90 19.61 4.84
CA ARG A 69 1.56 18.68 5.79
C ARG A 69 2.28 17.51 5.13
N SER A 70 2.27 17.40 3.83
CA SER A 70 2.84 16.27 3.08
C SER A 70 3.11 16.67 1.66
N GLU A 71 3.87 15.85 0.95
CA GLU A 71 4.04 15.98 -0.49
C GLU A 71 3.70 14.65 -1.19
N LEU A 72 3.17 14.75 -2.39
CA LEU A 72 2.87 13.62 -3.26
C LEU A 72 3.69 13.75 -4.53
N ARG A 73 4.53 12.77 -4.81
CA ARG A 73 5.23 12.64 -6.09
C ARG A 73 4.46 11.70 -6.99
N ILE A 74 4.27 12.10 -8.25
CA ILE A 74 3.64 11.29 -9.29
C ILE A 74 4.59 11.14 -10.45
N THR A 75 4.73 9.93 -10.97
CA THR A 75 5.50 9.62 -12.17
C THR A 75 4.72 8.67 -13.04
N VAL A 76 4.41 9.09 -14.25
CA VAL A 76 3.88 8.23 -15.31
C VAL A 76 5.04 7.82 -16.20
N ALA A 77 5.17 6.53 -16.46
CA ALA A 77 6.21 5.97 -17.29
C ALA A 77 5.78 5.85 -18.76
N VAL A 78 6.75 5.77 -19.67
CA VAL A 78 6.53 5.64 -21.13
C VAL A 78 5.64 4.45 -21.51
N ASN A 79 5.62 3.37 -20.70
CA ASN A 79 4.76 2.21 -20.89
C ASN A 79 3.35 2.38 -20.30
N GLY A 80 3.04 3.52 -19.71
CA GLY A 80 1.76 3.81 -19.05
C GLY A 80 1.66 3.34 -17.60
N ALA A 81 2.73 2.80 -17.01
CA ALA A 81 2.75 2.51 -15.58
C ALA A 81 2.71 3.81 -14.77
N VAL A 82 2.00 3.80 -13.67
CA VAL A 82 1.84 4.96 -12.78
C VAL A 82 2.45 4.63 -11.42
N PHE A 83 3.31 5.51 -10.96
CA PHE A 83 3.89 5.47 -9.62
C PHE A 83 3.50 6.73 -8.87
N TRP A 84 3.11 6.57 -7.61
CA TRP A 84 3.00 7.71 -6.69
C TRP A 84 3.46 7.32 -5.31
N GLY A 85 4.03 8.28 -4.62
CA GLY A 85 4.54 8.11 -3.27
C GLY A 85 4.39 9.37 -2.46
N TRP A 86 4.09 9.20 -1.19
CA TRP A 86 3.96 10.27 -0.21
C TRP A 86 5.26 10.47 0.54
N ASP A 87 5.60 11.73 0.84
CA ASP A 87 6.71 12.14 1.72
C ASP A 87 8.06 11.52 1.31
N GLY A 88 8.38 11.58 0.02
CA GLY A 88 9.64 11.09 -0.52
C GLY A 88 9.67 9.60 -0.84
N ALA A 89 8.59 8.86 -0.61
CA ALA A 89 8.50 7.49 -1.08
C ALA A 89 8.58 7.45 -2.61
N GLY A 90 9.57 6.74 -3.12
CA GLY A 90 9.77 6.51 -4.55
C GLY A 90 9.42 5.08 -4.94
N PRO A 91 9.38 4.79 -6.26
CA PRO A 91 9.21 3.43 -6.72
C PRO A 91 10.42 2.61 -6.28
N GLU A 92 10.17 1.60 -5.43
CA GLU A 92 11.18 0.62 -5.07
C GLU A 92 11.33 -0.44 -6.18
N PRO A 93 12.50 -1.07 -6.31
CA PRO A 93 12.66 -2.21 -7.20
C PRO A 93 11.59 -3.27 -6.89
N SER A 94 10.83 -3.65 -7.90
CA SER A 94 9.76 -4.64 -7.76
C SER A 94 10.00 -5.81 -8.69
N TYR A 95 9.84 -7.02 -8.17
CA TYR A 95 9.89 -8.24 -9.00
C TYR A 95 8.85 -8.23 -10.13
N ALA A 96 7.74 -7.52 -9.96
CA ALA A 96 6.72 -7.37 -10.98
C ALA A 96 7.17 -6.51 -12.18
N LEU A 97 8.22 -5.71 -12.03
CA LEU A 97 8.75 -4.82 -13.07
C LEU A 97 10.04 -5.32 -13.71
N GLY A 98 10.43 -6.59 -13.51
CA GLY A 98 11.64 -7.13 -14.09
C GLY A 98 12.95 -6.44 -13.69
N GLY A 99 12.97 -5.78 -12.53
CA GLY A 99 14.17 -5.24 -11.89
C GLY A 99 14.55 -3.80 -12.22
N ARG A 100 13.92 -3.14 -13.20
CA ARG A 100 14.15 -1.71 -13.47
C ARG A 100 12.83 -0.95 -13.50
N CYS A 101 12.77 0.18 -12.84
CA CYS A 101 11.69 1.15 -13.02
C CYS A 101 11.68 1.62 -14.48
N PRO A 102 10.52 1.60 -15.17
CA PRO A 102 10.41 2.18 -16.50
C PRO A 102 10.76 3.66 -16.49
N GLU A 103 11.28 4.14 -17.61
CA GLU A 103 11.62 5.56 -17.76
C GLU A 103 10.39 6.45 -17.66
N PRO A 104 10.49 7.61 -16.99
CA PRO A 104 9.42 8.61 -16.97
C PRO A 104 9.01 9.03 -18.37
N ASP A 105 7.71 9.22 -18.61
CA ASP A 105 7.22 9.74 -19.90
C ASP A 105 7.52 11.26 -20.00
N PRO A 106 8.38 11.69 -20.92
CA PRO A 106 8.72 13.08 -21.07
C PRO A 106 7.56 13.95 -21.58
N ARG A 107 6.49 13.32 -22.08
CA ARG A 107 5.29 14.00 -22.58
C ARG A 107 4.20 14.16 -21.53
N ALA A 108 4.37 13.54 -20.35
CA ALA A 108 3.43 13.71 -19.25
C ALA A 108 3.46 15.14 -18.72
N LEU A 109 2.29 15.75 -18.60
CA LEU A 109 2.11 17.14 -18.19
C LEU A 109 1.36 17.20 -16.86
N LEU A 110 1.91 17.97 -15.93
CA LEU A 110 1.24 18.33 -14.68
C LEU A 110 0.48 19.64 -14.90
N GLU A 111 -0.83 19.61 -14.72
CA GLU A 111 -1.69 20.79 -14.93
C GLU A 111 -2.78 20.89 -13.86
N PRO A 112 -3.33 22.08 -13.61
CA PRO A 112 -4.46 22.27 -12.71
C PRO A 112 -5.67 21.43 -13.15
N ASP A 113 -6.40 20.89 -12.18
CA ASP A 113 -7.68 20.21 -12.39
C ASP A 113 -8.80 20.95 -11.66
N LYS A 114 -10.02 20.41 -11.75
CA LYS A 114 -11.21 20.97 -11.12
C LYS A 114 -11.05 21.07 -9.61
N ASP A 115 -11.78 21.99 -9.00
CA ASP A 115 -11.93 22.13 -7.54
C ASP A 115 -10.60 22.32 -6.78
N GLY A 116 -9.61 22.93 -7.40
CA GLY A 116 -8.30 23.16 -6.79
C GLY A 116 -7.42 21.93 -6.68
N GLY A 117 -7.71 20.89 -7.45
CA GLY A 117 -6.85 19.73 -7.63
C GLY A 117 -5.82 19.91 -8.73
N TRP A 118 -5.06 18.85 -8.97
CA TRP A 118 -4.08 18.74 -10.04
C TRP A 118 -4.23 17.44 -10.79
N ARG A 119 -3.74 17.40 -12.03
CA ARG A 119 -3.71 16.15 -12.79
C ARG A 119 -2.43 16.03 -13.60
N VAL A 120 -1.97 14.81 -13.75
CA VAL A 120 -0.92 14.44 -14.69
C VAL A 120 -1.59 13.79 -15.89
N VAL A 121 -1.42 14.40 -17.05
CA VAL A 121 -1.96 13.92 -18.32
C VAL A 121 -0.85 13.29 -19.14
N ALA A 122 -1.01 12.02 -19.48
CA ALA A 122 -0.13 11.27 -20.35
C ALA A 122 -0.95 10.60 -21.47
N GLU A 123 -0.26 10.06 -22.47
CA GLU A 123 -0.92 9.45 -23.64
C GLU A 123 -1.89 8.31 -23.28
N ARG A 124 -1.50 7.47 -22.32
CA ARG A 124 -2.25 6.25 -21.96
C ARG A 124 -3.07 6.36 -20.69
N VAL A 125 -2.83 7.38 -19.89
CA VAL A 125 -3.42 7.48 -18.56
C VAL A 125 -3.47 8.94 -18.12
N THR A 126 -4.47 9.25 -17.30
CA THR A 126 -4.56 10.52 -16.56
C THR A 126 -4.61 10.20 -15.07
N VAL A 127 -3.79 10.87 -14.29
CA VAL A 127 -3.78 10.76 -12.83
C VAL A 127 -4.30 12.05 -12.24
N ALA A 128 -5.49 12.04 -11.69
CA ALA A 128 -6.10 13.20 -11.04
C ALA A 128 -5.87 13.13 -9.52
N VAL A 129 -5.53 14.27 -8.94
CA VAL A 129 -5.30 14.42 -7.50
C VAL A 129 -6.20 15.52 -6.98
N SER A 130 -7.08 15.18 -6.05
CA SER A 130 -7.95 16.15 -5.43
C SER A 130 -7.18 17.11 -4.53
N ARG A 131 -7.78 18.26 -4.23
CA ARG A 131 -7.21 19.24 -3.30
C ARG A 131 -6.91 18.70 -1.89
N HIS A 132 -7.41 17.51 -1.54
CA HIS A 132 -7.20 16.85 -0.25
C HIS A 132 -6.37 15.57 -0.34
N GLY A 133 -5.83 15.25 -1.52
CA GLY A 133 -4.91 14.13 -1.71
C GLY A 133 -5.57 12.79 -2.08
N ALA A 134 -6.84 12.76 -2.50
CA ALA A 134 -7.39 11.59 -3.16
C ALA A 134 -6.75 11.44 -4.54
N VAL A 135 -6.32 10.23 -4.90
CA VAL A 135 -5.69 9.94 -6.20
C VAL A 135 -6.64 9.09 -7.04
N GLU A 136 -6.85 9.49 -8.27
CA GLU A 136 -7.68 8.74 -9.21
C GLU A 136 -6.92 8.54 -10.52
N VAL A 137 -6.81 7.29 -10.95
CA VAL A 137 -6.21 6.91 -12.23
C VAL A 137 -7.32 6.61 -13.22
N ARG A 138 -7.27 7.25 -14.39
CA ARG A 138 -8.27 7.17 -15.46
C ARG A 138 -7.64 6.81 -16.79
N THR A 139 -8.41 6.17 -17.65
CA THR A 139 -8.06 6.09 -19.09
C THR A 139 -8.18 7.48 -19.72
N PRO A 140 -7.59 7.72 -20.91
CA PRO A 140 -7.80 8.95 -21.66
C PRO A 140 -9.28 9.23 -21.96
N GLY A 141 -10.10 8.20 -22.11
CA GLY A 141 -11.55 8.30 -22.28
C GLY A 141 -12.34 8.57 -21.00
N GLY A 142 -11.67 8.78 -19.86
CA GLY A 142 -12.29 9.15 -18.59
C GLY A 142 -12.81 7.99 -17.74
N VAL A 143 -12.56 6.73 -18.12
CA VAL A 143 -12.94 5.58 -17.31
C VAL A 143 -12.00 5.46 -16.13
N THR A 144 -12.55 5.42 -14.90
CA THR A 144 -11.75 5.24 -13.68
C THR A 144 -11.24 3.81 -13.60
N LEU A 145 -9.91 3.67 -13.52
CA LEU A 145 -9.21 2.41 -13.32
C LEU A 145 -8.95 2.13 -11.83
N ARG A 146 -8.64 3.18 -11.07
CA ARG A 146 -8.35 3.09 -9.65
C ARG A 146 -8.68 4.40 -8.95
N ARG A 147 -9.13 4.31 -7.72
CA ARG A 147 -9.35 5.47 -6.84
C ARG A 147 -8.86 5.14 -5.44
N ASP A 148 -7.96 5.97 -4.95
CA ASP A 148 -7.47 5.94 -3.58
C ASP A 148 -7.99 7.15 -2.81
N LEU A 149 -8.47 6.91 -1.61
CA LEU A 149 -8.88 7.99 -0.70
C LEU A 149 -7.65 8.75 -0.20
N PRO A 150 -7.82 9.99 0.33
CA PRO A 150 -6.73 10.70 0.99
C PRO A 150 -6.07 9.81 2.05
N PRO A 151 -4.74 9.74 2.10
CA PRO A 151 -4.04 8.91 3.08
C PRO A 151 -4.24 9.44 4.49
N ARG A 152 -4.11 8.55 5.46
CA ARG A 152 -4.11 8.86 6.88
C ARG A 152 -2.95 8.14 7.54
N TRP A 153 -2.16 8.87 8.28
CA TRP A 153 -1.09 8.32 9.11
C TRP A 153 -1.48 8.45 10.58
N TRP A 154 -1.12 7.45 11.37
CA TRP A 154 -1.34 7.46 12.81
C TRP A 154 -0.05 7.85 13.50
N GLU A 155 -0.07 8.95 14.23
CA GLU A 155 1.07 9.48 14.95
C GLU A 155 0.82 9.39 16.46
N PRO A 156 1.84 8.97 17.26
CA PRO A 156 1.74 9.05 18.70
C PRO A 156 1.45 10.49 19.14
N VAL A 157 0.55 10.67 20.09
CA VAL A 157 0.38 11.94 20.78
C VAL A 157 1.42 11.96 21.88
N GLY A 158 2.52 12.73 21.66
CA GLY A 158 3.58 12.95 22.64
C GLY A 158 3.15 13.88 23.76
#